data_066bd0d6f8322d031902d2d2f122ca92
#
_entry.id   066bd0d6f8322d031902d2d2f122ca92
#
_cell.length_a   1.000
_cell.length_b   1.000
_cell.length_c   1.000
_cell.angle_alpha   90.00
_cell.angle_beta   90.00
_cell.angle_gamma   90.00
#
_symmetry.space_group_name_H-M   'P 1'
#
loop_
_entity.id
_entity.type
_entity.pdbx_description
1 polymer ?
#
loop_
_entity_poly.entity_id
_entity_poly.type
_entity_poly.pdbx_seq_one_letter_code
_entity_poly.pdbx_strand_id
1 'polypeptide(L)'
;MRWLRILWVKLVGGIVGIGLGLSLGREGPSIQIGAVTAQGLSRALGRTRMEERYLITAGASAGLAAAFNAPLAGVMFALEELHRNFSGVVLAPSMAAALLATMVSRYVFGRAPVFHFGMLPPFPLRYMWIVVILGIIIGLAGVVFNKGLLNIHYFYELPVFSNNYMRIAFALCMAGVLGYVFPEVLGGGNDLVNSLYTLPVSLKLFAGLLIGKFLFTLVSYGCGVPGGVCLPMLVLGALTGGITGIIFVHLGLISSYYLSNIVVISMAAFFAASVQSPVTGTILIMEMTSSYEHLLVLCTASLVALVVAQLCQGEPIYEALLQRNLAKNKPVLSSEERRNLLELTVSSGSQADGKYIGRIAWPAHTVIVDVKRGSGDIIPDDDTCLRAGDFIYVLTDS
;
A
#
# COMPACT_ATOMS: atom_id res chain seq x y z
N MET A 1 -10.17 20.14 -6.46
CA MET A 1 -10.71 18.91 -7.06
C MET A 1 -12.22 18.84 -6.86
N ARG A 2 -12.97 18.34 -7.82
CA ARG A 2 -14.42 18.11 -7.70
C ARG A 2 -14.63 16.78 -6.97
N TRP A 3 -14.60 16.80 -5.64
CA TRP A 3 -14.62 15.62 -4.78
C TRP A 3 -15.84 14.70 -5.04
N LEU A 4 -17.04 15.25 -5.24
CA LEU A 4 -18.25 14.49 -5.60
C LEU A 4 -18.08 13.66 -6.88
N ARG A 5 -17.44 14.22 -7.91
CA ARG A 5 -17.22 13.49 -9.16
C ARG A 5 -16.29 12.30 -8.95
N ILE A 6 -15.24 12.49 -8.16
CA ILE A 6 -14.29 11.40 -7.84
C ILE A 6 -15.01 10.32 -7.05
N LEU A 7 -15.80 10.69 -6.04
CA LEU A 7 -16.59 9.77 -5.23
C LEU A 7 -17.46 8.85 -6.09
N TRP A 8 -18.29 9.44 -6.99
CA TRP A 8 -19.17 8.65 -7.86
C TRP A 8 -18.41 7.78 -8.85
N VAL A 9 -17.36 8.31 -9.49
CA VAL A 9 -16.56 7.54 -10.45
C VAL A 9 -15.89 6.34 -9.76
N LYS A 10 -15.35 6.53 -8.55
CA LYS A 10 -14.69 5.44 -7.81
C LYS A 10 -15.69 4.42 -7.25
N LEU A 11 -16.85 4.88 -6.79
CA LEU A 11 -17.90 4.00 -6.30
C LEU A 11 -18.47 3.13 -7.44
N VAL A 12 -19.02 3.77 -8.47
CA VAL A 12 -19.67 3.05 -9.58
C VAL A 12 -18.65 2.27 -10.40
N GLY A 13 -17.52 2.89 -10.77
CA GLY A 13 -16.48 2.22 -11.55
C GLY A 13 -15.84 1.04 -10.81
N GLY A 14 -15.66 1.15 -9.48
CA GLY A 14 -15.16 0.06 -8.65
C GLY A 14 -16.16 -1.10 -8.56
N ILE A 15 -17.44 -0.82 -8.29
CA ILE A 15 -18.49 -1.84 -8.22
C ILE A 15 -18.60 -2.58 -9.56
N VAL A 16 -18.69 -1.86 -10.68
CA VAL A 16 -18.83 -2.47 -12.01
C VAL A 16 -17.56 -3.25 -12.39
N GLY A 17 -16.37 -2.67 -12.21
CA GLY A 17 -15.12 -3.32 -12.61
C GLY A 17 -14.86 -4.62 -11.84
N ILE A 18 -14.99 -4.57 -10.51
CA ILE A 18 -14.78 -5.74 -9.65
C ILE A 18 -15.91 -6.75 -9.84
N GLY A 19 -17.16 -6.28 -9.95
CA GLY A 19 -18.34 -7.14 -10.16
C GLY A 19 -18.33 -7.88 -11.49
N LEU A 20 -17.70 -7.34 -12.53
CA LEU A 20 -17.47 -8.02 -13.81
C LEU A 20 -16.25 -8.96 -13.80
N GLY A 21 -15.66 -9.21 -12.64
CA GLY A 21 -14.63 -10.22 -12.44
C GLY A 21 -13.19 -9.75 -12.67
N LEU A 22 -12.92 -8.46 -12.91
CA LEU A 22 -11.55 -7.99 -13.06
C LEU A 22 -10.72 -8.29 -11.79
N SER A 23 -9.46 -8.68 -11.96
CA SER A 23 -8.55 -8.96 -10.85
C SER A 23 -8.08 -7.67 -10.17
N LEU A 24 -9.00 -7.07 -9.43
CA LEU A 24 -8.84 -5.79 -8.73
C LEU A 24 -9.40 -5.91 -7.31
N GLY A 25 -8.75 -5.25 -6.38
CA GLY A 25 -9.19 -5.16 -5.00
C GLY A 25 -10.12 -3.96 -4.75
N ARG A 26 -10.97 -4.10 -3.76
CA ARG A 26 -11.92 -3.06 -3.32
C ARG A 26 -11.28 -1.98 -2.46
N GLU A 27 -10.09 -2.22 -1.92
CA GLU A 27 -9.40 -1.33 -0.99
C GLU A 27 -9.03 0.02 -1.61
N GLY A 28 -8.51 0.03 -2.84
CA GLY A 28 -8.15 1.25 -3.56
C GLY A 28 -9.32 2.23 -3.68
N PRO A 29 -10.46 1.81 -4.24
CA PRO A 29 -11.67 2.62 -4.24
C PRO A 29 -12.14 3.02 -2.84
N SER A 30 -12.11 2.13 -1.85
CA SER A 30 -12.57 2.43 -0.48
C SER A 30 -11.72 3.51 0.21
N ILE A 31 -10.39 3.42 0.10
CA ILE A 31 -9.45 4.44 0.60
C ILE A 31 -9.78 5.81 -0.03
N GLN A 32 -9.97 5.83 -1.35
CA GLN A 32 -10.24 7.07 -2.07
C GLN A 32 -11.63 7.64 -1.75
N ILE A 33 -12.66 6.80 -1.60
CA ILE A 33 -13.99 7.19 -1.16
C ILE A 33 -13.92 7.83 0.22
N GLY A 34 -13.24 7.19 1.18
CA GLY A 34 -13.04 7.74 2.51
C GLY A 34 -12.31 9.08 2.50
N ALA A 35 -11.21 9.17 1.75
CA ALA A 35 -10.41 10.39 1.62
C ALA A 35 -11.20 11.56 1.01
N VAL A 36 -11.94 11.34 -0.09
CA VAL A 36 -12.69 12.41 -0.75
C VAL A 36 -13.95 12.81 0.03
N THR A 37 -14.55 11.89 0.78
CA THR A 37 -15.66 12.20 1.69
C THR A 37 -15.18 13.11 2.81
N ALA A 38 -14.04 12.78 3.44
CA ALA A 38 -13.43 13.62 4.46
C ALA A 38 -13.01 15.00 3.90
N GLN A 39 -12.52 15.05 2.66
CA GLN A 39 -12.23 16.32 1.96
C GLN A 39 -13.51 17.16 1.78
N GLY A 40 -14.59 16.54 1.34
CA GLY A 40 -15.87 17.22 1.17
C GLY A 40 -16.41 17.79 2.49
N LEU A 41 -16.34 17.00 3.56
CA LEU A 41 -16.74 17.41 4.90
C LEU A 41 -15.87 18.55 5.44
N SER A 42 -14.54 18.44 5.29
CA SER A 42 -13.59 19.47 5.70
C SER A 42 -13.91 20.84 5.08
N ARG A 43 -14.19 20.85 3.77
CA ARG A 43 -14.56 22.06 3.04
C ARG A 43 -15.93 22.61 3.44
N ALA A 44 -16.90 21.75 3.67
CA ALA A 44 -18.23 22.14 4.15
C ALA A 44 -18.17 22.78 5.54
N LEU A 45 -17.21 22.34 6.38
CA LEU A 45 -16.97 22.88 7.72
C LEU A 45 -15.99 24.07 7.73
N GLY A 46 -15.52 24.54 6.57
CA GLY A 46 -14.60 25.68 6.45
C GLY A 46 -13.24 25.46 7.13
N ARG A 47 -12.74 24.24 7.18
CA ARG A 47 -11.47 23.92 7.82
C ARG A 47 -10.28 24.41 7.04
N THR A 48 -9.16 24.66 7.75
CA THR A 48 -7.91 25.09 7.16
C THR A 48 -7.30 24.03 6.22
N ARG A 49 -6.39 24.40 5.34
CA ARG A 49 -5.71 23.44 4.44
C ARG A 49 -4.91 22.37 5.19
N MET A 50 -4.35 22.73 6.35
CA MET A 50 -3.65 21.75 7.20
C MET A 50 -4.62 20.73 7.79
N GLU A 51 -5.72 21.19 8.38
CA GLU A 51 -6.77 20.30 8.90
C GLU A 51 -7.38 19.44 7.79
N GLU A 52 -7.60 20.00 6.58
CA GLU A 52 -8.09 19.23 5.41
C GLU A 52 -7.15 18.03 5.11
N ARG A 53 -5.83 18.22 5.15
CA ARG A 53 -4.85 17.13 4.93
C ARG A 53 -4.97 16.03 5.97
N TYR A 54 -5.06 16.37 7.25
CA TYR A 54 -5.21 15.38 8.33
C TYR A 54 -6.55 14.65 8.24
N LEU A 55 -7.64 15.35 7.92
CA LEU A 55 -8.95 14.74 7.73
C LEU A 55 -8.99 13.81 6.51
N ILE A 56 -8.34 14.16 5.40
CA ILE A 56 -8.21 13.28 4.22
C ILE A 56 -7.48 12.00 4.60
N THR A 57 -6.38 12.09 5.36
CA THR A 57 -5.62 10.91 5.83
C THR A 57 -6.47 10.05 6.76
N ALA A 58 -7.20 10.66 7.70
CA ALA A 58 -8.12 9.95 8.58
C ALA A 58 -9.27 9.27 7.81
N GLY A 59 -9.82 9.92 6.78
CA GLY A 59 -10.82 9.33 5.90
C GLY A 59 -10.28 8.15 5.09
N ALA A 60 -9.05 8.25 4.60
CA ALA A 60 -8.36 7.15 3.90
C ALA A 60 -8.17 5.95 4.82
N SER A 61 -7.72 6.19 6.08
CA SER A 61 -7.60 5.18 7.13
C SER A 61 -8.94 4.46 7.39
N ALA A 62 -10.03 5.24 7.53
CA ALA A 62 -11.38 4.71 7.70
C ALA A 62 -11.83 3.83 6.53
N GLY A 63 -11.52 4.25 5.30
CA GLY A 63 -11.84 3.50 4.09
C GLY A 63 -11.14 2.14 4.02
N LEU A 64 -9.85 2.09 4.38
CA LEU A 64 -9.09 0.82 4.44
C LEU A 64 -9.60 -0.07 5.58
N ALA A 65 -9.79 0.52 6.77
CA ALA A 65 -10.28 -0.19 7.94
C ALA A 65 -11.64 -0.86 7.71
N ALA A 66 -12.57 -0.16 7.07
CA ALA A 66 -13.88 -0.71 6.70
C ALA A 66 -13.78 -1.81 5.64
N ALA A 67 -12.90 -1.64 4.63
CA ALA A 67 -12.74 -2.60 3.54
C ALA A 67 -12.21 -3.96 4.00
N PHE A 68 -11.28 -3.95 4.98
CA PHE A 68 -10.61 -5.16 5.45
C PHE A 68 -11.04 -5.60 6.86
N ASN A 69 -11.99 -4.91 7.50
CA ASN A 69 -12.36 -5.15 8.89
C ASN A 69 -11.16 -5.08 9.86
N ALA A 70 -10.17 -4.23 9.53
CA ALA A 70 -8.84 -4.14 10.11
C ALA A 70 -8.53 -2.70 10.55
N PRO A 71 -9.00 -2.26 11.74
CA PRO A 71 -8.86 -0.88 12.18
C PRO A 71 -7.41 -0.47 12.42
N LEU A 72 -6.58 -1.30 13.05
CA LEU A 72 -5.18 -0.98 13.31
C LEU A 72 -4.37 -0.92 12.02
N ALA A 73 -4.63 -1.83 11.07
CA ALA A 73 -3.99 -1.80 9.77
C ALA A 73 -4.33 -0.51 8.99
N GLY A 74 -5.59 -0.04 9.07
CA GLY A 74 -6.01 1.23 8.48
C GLY A 74 -5.24 2.42 9.03
N VAL A 75 -5.02 2.45 10.34
CA VAL A 75 -4.22 3.50 11.00
C VAL A 75 -2.75 3.42 10.60
N MET A 76 -2.16 2.21 10.64
CA MET A 76 -0.76 2.03 10.27
C MET A 76 -0.49 2.38 8.82
N PHE A 77 -1.38 2.02 7.91
CA PHE A 77 -1.31 2.43 6.51
C PHE A 77 -1.33 3.96 6.34
N ALA A 78 -2.16 4.65 7.11
CA ALA A 78 -2.21 6.11 7.08
C ALA A 78 -0.90 6.75 7.56
N LEU A 79 -0.24 6.18 8.57
CA LEU A 79 1.00 6.71 9.13
C LEU A 79 2.23 6.30 8.32
N GLU A 80 2.34 5.01 7.96
CA GLU A 80 3.52 4.45 7.32
C GLU A 80 3.56 4.74 5.82
N GLU A 81 2.41 4.65 5.12
CA GLU A 81 2.36 4.79 3.66
C GLU A 81 1.91 6.18 3.20
N LEU A 82 0.80 6.71 3.75
CA LEU A 82 0.23 7.96 3.24
C LEU A 82 0.94 9.20 3.79
N HIS A 83 1.18 9.23 5.11
CA HIS A 83 1.73 10.41 5.76
C HIS A 83 3.23 10.32 5.97
N ARG A 84 3.77 9.09 6.03
CA ARG A 84 5.20 8.78 6.27
C ARG A 84 5.77 9.47 7.50
N ASN A 85 4.91 9.79 8.45
CA ASN A 85 5.27 10.42 9.72
C ASN A 85 4.35 9.89 10.83
N PHE A 86 4.97 9.41 11.91
CA PHE A 86 4.27 8.91 13.11
C PHE A 86 3.93 10.06 14.07
N SER A 87 3.19 11.04 13.57
CA SER A 87 2.74 12.18 14.37
C SER A 87 1.47 11.87 15.15
N GLY A 88 1.41 12.27 16.43
CA GLY A 88 0.20 12.14 17.27
C GLY A 88 -0.99 12.91 16.70
N VAL A 89 -0.76 13.98 15.95
CA VAL A 89 -1.80 14.80 15.30
C VAL A 89 -2.50 14.01 14.19
N VAL A 90 -1.80 13.09 13.51
CA VAL A 90 -2.37 12.20 12.49
C VAL A 90 -2.92 10.94 13.10
N LEU A 91 -2.25 10.39 14.12
CA LEU A 91 -2.61 9.14 14.77
C LEU A 91 -4.02 9.18 15.38
N ALA A 92 -4.32 10.19 16.21
CA ALA A 92 -5.58 10.27 16.95
C ALA A 92 -6.83 10.35 16.03
N PRO A 93 -6.90 11.26 15.03
CA PRO A 93 -8.04 11.30 14.11
C PRO A 93 -8.13 10.06 13.22
N SER A 94 -7.00 9.49 12.78
CA SER A 94 -7.00 8.25 11.99
C SER A 94 -7.51 7.06 12.79
N MET A 95 -7.13 6.95 14.08
CA MET A 95 -7.61 5.92 15.00
C MET A 95 -9.12 6.05 15.22
N ALA A 96 -9.62 7.24 15.55
CA ALA A 96 -11.05 7.48 15.75
C ALA A 96 -11.85 7.13 14.49
N ALA A 97 -11.42 7.61 13.32
CA ALA A 97 -12.10 7.37 12.06
C ALA A 97 -12.08 5.87 11.66
N ALA A 98 -10.96 5.18 11.82
CA ALA A 98 -10.83 3.75 11.53
C ALA A 98 -11.71 2.89 12.44
N LEU A 99 -11.73 3.18 13.75
CA LEU A 99 -12.55 2.46 14.71
C LEU A 99 -14.05 2.64 14.42
N LEU A 100 -14.50 3.87 14.21
CA LEU A 100 -15.90 4.16 13.89
C LEU A 100 -16.34 3.50 12.59
N ALA A 101 -15.50 3.59 11.54
CA ALA A 101 -15.78 2.94 10.25
C ALA A 101 -15.87 1.42 10.38
N THR A 102 -14.96 0.80 11.16
CA THR A 102 -14.99 -0.63 11.43
C THR A 102 -16.19 -1.03 12.25
N MET A 103 -16.61 -0.23 13.24
CA MET A 103 -17.83 -0.49 14.02
C MET A 103 -19.07 -0.55 13.12
N VAL A 104 -19.22 0.43 12.23
CA VAL A 104 -20.32 0.46 11.26
C VAL A 104 -20.25 -0.71 10.30
N SER A 105 -19.06 -1.01 9.77
CA SER A 105 -18.83 -2.16 8.88
C SER A 105 -19.21 -3.48 9.55
N ARG A 106 -18.79 -3.70 10.81
CA ARG A 106 -19.11 -4.90 11.58
C ARG A 106 -20.60 -5.02 11.94
N TYR A 107 -21.26 -3.90 12.14
CA TYR A 107 -22.70 -3.89 12.39
C TYR A 107 -23.49 -4.35 11.16
N VAL A 108 -23.06 -3.93 9.94
CA VAL A 108 -23.76 -4.24 8.69
C VAL A 108 -23.36 -5.61 8.11
N PHE A 109 -22.06 -5.93 8.09
CA PHE A 109 -21.49 -7.10 7.38
C PHE A 109 -21.06 -8.23 8.32
N GLY A 110 -21.12 -8.01 9.65
CA GLY A 110 -20.68 -9.01 10.63
C GLY A 110 -19.21 -8.87 11.03
N ARG A 111 -18.79 -9.77 11.95
CA ARG A 111 -17.47 -9.72 12.62
C ARG A 111 -16.47 -10.74 12.06
N ALA A 112 -16.85 -11.52 11.05
CA ALA A 112 -15.99 -12.55 10.51
C ALA A 112 -14.68 -11.96 9.95
N PRO A 113 -13.53 -12.63 10.17
CA PRO A 113 -12.28 -12.24 9.54
C PRO A 113 -12.40 -12.33 8.01
N VAL A 114 -11.58 -11.58 7.29
CA VAL A 114 -11.61 -11.58 5.82
C VAL A 114 -11.08 -12.89 5.27
N PHE A 115 -10.06 -13.45 5.93
CA PHE A 115 -9.48 -14.74 5.58
C PHE A 115 -9.71 -15.76 6.68
N HIS A 116 -10.28 -16.93 6.28
CA HIS A 116 -10.64 -18.01 7.19
C HIS A 116 -9.68 -19.18 7.00
N PHE A 117 -8.61 -19.23 7.79
CA PHE A 117 -7.64 -20.33 7.75
C PHE A 117 -7.91 -21.43 8.81
N GLY A 118 -9.06 -21.38 9.48
CA GLY A 118 -9.30 -22.25 10.64
C GLY A 118 -8.38 -21.92 11.82
N MET A 119 -8.02 -22.91 12.60
CA MET A 119 -7.02 -22.75 13.67
C MET A 119 -5.61 -22.80 13.07
N LEU A 120 -4.89 -21.69 13.11
CA LEU A 120 -3.47 -21.63 12.74
C LEU A 120 -2.65 -22.11 13.96
N PRO A 121 -1.87 -23.21 13.85
CA PRO A 121 -1.06 -23.68 14.98
C PRO A 121 0.06 -22.69 15.29
N PRO A 122 0.50 -22.55 16.57
CA PRO A 122 1.66 -21.74 16.92
C PRO A 122 2.89 -22.18 16.13
N PHE A 123 3.57 -21.23 15.50
CA PHE A 123 4.72 -21.53 14.65
C PHE A 123 5.99 -21.67 15.51
N PRO A 124 6.67 -22.85 15.52
CA PRO A 124 7.80 -23.08 16.39
C PRO A 124 9.02 -22.23 16.03
N LEU A 125 9.66 -21.63 17.02
CA LEU A 125 10.86 -20.78 16.84
C LEU A 125 12.02 -21.49 16.13
N ARG A 126 12.12 -22.83 16.27
CA ARG A 126 13.14 -23.64 15.57
C ARG A 126 13.07 -23.52 14.04
N TYR A 127 11.94 -23.11 13.47
CA TYR A 127 11.74 -22.93 12.05
C TYR A 127 11.93 -21.47 11.57
N MET A 128 12.44 -20.56 12.43
CA MET A 128 12.66 -19.15 12.04
C MET A 128 13.62 -19.00 10.85
N TRP A 129 14.58 -19.90 10.68
CA TRP A 129 15.44 -19.90 9.49
C TRP A 129 14.67 -20.15 8.20
N ILE A 130 13.60 -20.98 8.23
CA ILE A 130 12.69 -21.21 7.10
C ILE A 130 11.94 -19.91 6.77
N VAL A 131 11.52 -19.15 7.79
CA VAL A 131 10.85 -17.86 7.62
C VAL A 131 11.78 -16.85 6.92
N VAL A 132 13.07 -16.87 7.24
CA VAL A 132 14.06 -16.01 6.55
C VAL A 132 14.18 -16.42 5.07
N ILE A 133 14.33 -17.70 4.77
CA ILE A 133 14.37 -18.19 3.37
C ILE A 133 13.08 -17.83 2.62
N LEU A 134 11.94 -18.03 3.27
CA LEU A 134 10.64 -17.66 2.72
C LEU A 134 10.57 -16.16 2.42
N GLY A 135 11.00 -15.32 3.35
CA GLY A 135 11.08 -13.86 3.17
C GLY A 135 11.93 -13.45 1.96
N ILE A 136 13.05 -14.15 1.73
CA ILE A 136 13.90 -13.91 0.54
C ILE A 136 13.15 -14.25 -0.75
N ILE A 137 12.54 -15.42 -0.83
CA ILE A 137 11.81 -15.88 -2.02
C ILE A 137 10.64 -14.93 -2.33
N ILE A 138 9.86 -14.60 -1.30
CA ILE A 138 8.71 -13.73 -1.43
C ILE A 138 9.12 -12.29 -1.75
N GLY A 139 10.22 -11.81 -1.17
CA GLY A 139 10.80 -10.50 -1.49
C GLY A 139 11.13 -10.35 -2.98
N LEU A 140 11.79 -11.38 -3.56
CA LEU A 140 12.07 -11.42 -4.99
C LEU A 140 10.78 -11.45 -5.84
N ALA A 141 9.78 -12.25 -5.43
CA ALA A 141 8.49 -12.31 -6.11
C ALA A 141 7.76 -10.95 -6.10
N GLY A 142 7.82 -10.20 -4.99
CA GLY A 142 7.27 -8.85 -4.87
C GLY A 142 7.95 -7.87 -5.83
N VAL A 143 9.28 -7.91 -5.96
CA VAL A 143 10.02 -7.09 -6.92
C VAL A 143 9.61 -7.40 -8.36
N VAL A 144 9.45 -8.68 -8.71
CA VAL A 144 9.00 -9.11 -10.06
C VAL A 144 7.59 -8.57 -10.32
N PHE A 145 6.70 -8.65 -9.33
CA PHE A 145 5.35 -8.11 -9.44
C PHE A 145 5.35 -6.60 -9.66
N ASN A 146 6.10 -5.83 -8.87
CA ASN A 146 6.19 -4.38 -9.01
C ASN A 146 6.71 -3.98 -10.40
N LYS A 147 7.80 -4.61 -10.86
CA LYS A 147 8.33 -4.38 -12.22
C LYS A 147 7.31 -4.72 -13.30
N GLY A 148 6.58 -5.82 -13.15
CA GLY A 148 5.49 -6.19 -14.07
C GLY A 148 4.39 -5.14 -14.10
N LEU A 149 3.93 -4.69 -12.92
CA LEU A 149 2.85 -3.71 -12.80
C LEU A 149 3.26 -2.31 -13.32
N LEU A 150 4.50 -1.92 -13.11
CA LEU A 150 5.02 -0.67 -13.65
C LEU A 150 5.18 -0.72 -15.16
N ASN A 151 5.51 -1.88 -15.74
CA ASN A 151 5.76 -2.02 -17.16
C ASN A 151 4.51 -2.34 -17.99
N ILE A 152 3.39 -2.73 -17.38
CA ILE A 152 2.17 -3.09 -18.14
C ILE A 152 1.63 -1.96 -19.03
N HIS A 153 1.98 -0.71 -18.71
CA HIS A 153 1.57 0.43 -19.54
C HIS A 153 2.15 0.39 -20.95
N TYR A 154 3.35 -0.15 -21.15
CA TYR A 154 3.94 -0.34 -22.49
C TYR A 154 3.08 -1.25 -23.36
N PHE A 155 2.48 -2.29 -22.76
CA PHE A 155 1.53 -3.14 -23.46
C PHE A 155 0.29 -2.36 -23.92
N TYR A 156 -0.21 -1.45 -23.07
CA TYR A 156 -1.38 -0.63 -23.39
C TYR A 156 -1.06 0.63 -24.22
N GLU A 157 0.20 0.89 -24.54
CA GLU A 157 0.62 1.91 -25.49
C GLU A 157 0.65 1.42 -26.95
N LEU A 158 0.44 0.12 -27.19
CA LEU A 158 0.31 -0.43 -28.53
C LEU A 158 -0.86 0.25 -29.28
N PRO A 159 -0.75 0.46 -30.62
CA PRO A 159 -1.74 1.17 -31.43
C PRO A 159 -3.16 0.60 -31.30
N VAL A 160 -3.30 -0.70 -31.06
CA VAL A 160 -4.58 -1.40 -30.82
C VAL A 160 -5.31 -0.86 -29.59
N PHE A 161 -4.57 -0.39 -28.59
CA PHE A 161 -5.12 0.13 -27.32
C PHE A 161 -5.12 1.65 -27.23
N SER A 162 -5.18 2.36 -28.36
CA SER A 162 -5.23 3.83 -28.40
C SER A 162 -6.47 4.40 -27.71
N ASN A 163 -7.57 3.66 -27.67
CA ASN A 163 -8.83 4.05 -27.05
C ASN A 163 -9.00 3.31 -25.69
N ASN A 164 -9.40 4.07 -24.65
CA ASN A 164 -9.69 3.50 -23.33
C ASN A 164 -10.77 2.41 -23.37
N TYR A 165 -11.75 2.51 -24.27
CA TYR A 165 -12.78 1.47 -24.41
C TYR A 165 -12.19 0.13 -24.86
N MET A 166 -11.18 0.14 -25.76
CA MET A 166 -10.50 -1.08 -26.22
C MET A 166 -9.71 -1.74 -25.09
N ARG A 167 -9.07 -0.94 -24.22
CA ARG A 167 -8.35 -1.45 -23.04
C ARG A 167 -9.29 -2.19 -22.09
N ILE A 168 -10.43 -1.57 -21.78
CA ILE A 168 -11.44 -2.15 -20.90
C ILE A 168 -12.07 -3.40 -21.54
N ALA A 169 -12.44 -3.32 -22.83
CA ALA A 169 -13.02 -4.45 -23.56
C ALA A 169 -12.07 -5.66 -23.57
N PHE A 170 -10.78 -5.43 -23.83
CA PHE A 170 -9.76 -6.50 -23.78
C PHE A 170 -9.67 -7.15 -22.40
N ALA A 171 -9.61 -6.36 -21.33
CA ALA A 171 -9.56 -6.90 -19.96
C ALA A 171 -10.83 -7.68 -19.61
N LEU A 172 -12.01 -7.24 -20.04
CA LEU A 172 -13.28 -7.93 -19.83
C LEU A 172 -13.40 -9.21 -20.68
N CYS A 173 -12.94 -9.21 -21.93
CA CYS A 173 -12.85 -10.42 -22.75
C CYS A 173 -11.93 -11.45 -22.10
N MET A 174 -10.79 -11.02 -21.58
CA MET A 174 -9.87 -11.89 -20.84
C MET A 174 -10.52 -12.43 -19.55
N ALA A 175 -11.29 -11.60 -18.82
CA ALA A 175 -12.09 -12.04 -17.69
C ALA A 175 -13.10 -13.12 -18.09
N GLY A 176 -13.79 -12.96 -19.21
CA GLY A 176 -14.75 -13.96 -19.73
C GLY A 176 -14.08 -15.29 -20.07
N VAL A 177 -12.95 -15.27 -20.76
CA VAL A 177 -12.18 -16.49 -21.09
C VAL A 177 -11.67 -17.19 -19.81
N LEU A 178 -11.05 -16.41 -18.91
CA LEU A 178 -10.55 -16.96 -17.64
C LEU A 178 -11.68 -17.45 -16.74
N GLY A 179 -12.85 -16.80 -16.77
CA GLY A 179 -14.03 -17.24 -16.03
C GLY A 179 -14.55 -18.62 -16.48
N TYR A 180 -14.30 -18.99 -17.74
CA TYR A 180 -14.61 -20.33 -18.24
C TYR A 180 -13.53 -21.36 -17.93
N VAL A 181 -12.24 -20.98 -18.00
CA VAL A 181 -11.10 -21.92 -17.88
C VAL A 181 -10.58 -22.01 -16.43
N PHE A 182 -10.49 -20.87 -15.75
CA PHE A 182 -9.93 -20.72 -14.39
C PHE A 182 -10.73 -19.69 -13.59
N PRO A 183 -11.96 -20.00 -13.19
CA PRO A 183 -12.84 -19.04 -12.48
C PRO A 183 -12.24 -18.53 -11.16
N GLU A 184 -11.36 -19.28 -10.52
CA GLU A 184 -10.71 -18.93 -9.25
C GLU A 184 -9.77 -17.72 -9.39
N VAL A 185 -9.32 -17.40 -10.61
CA VAL A 185 -8.41 -16.26 -10.87
C VAL A 185 -9.16 -14.93 -10.89
N LEU A 186 -10.50 -14.95 -11.08
CA LEU A 186 -11.32 -13.75 -11.17
C LEU A 186 -11.41 -12.97 -9.85
N GLY A 187 -11.82 -11.70 -9.98
CA GLY A 187 -12.06 -10.80 -8.86
C GLY A 187 -10.83 -10.52 -8.00
N GLY A 188 -11.01 -10.02 -6.80
CA GLY A 188 -9.93 -9.71 -5.86
C GLY A 188 -9.19 -10.95 -5.36
N GLY A 189 -9.84 -12.12 -5.30
CA GLY A 189 -9.27 -13.39 -4.93
C GLY A 189 -9.43 -13.78 -3.45
N ASN A 190 -10.34 -13.15 -2.71
CA ASN A 190 -10.68 -13.58 -1.34
C ASN A 190 -11.08 -15.05 -1.28
N ASP A 191 -11.98 -15.46 -2.20
CA ASP A 191 -12.49 -16.81 -2.24
C ASP A 191 -11.39 -17.81 -2.60
N LEU A 192 -10.45 -17.42 -3.46
CA LEU A 192 -9.28 -18.24 -3.78
C LEU A 192 -8.41 -18.46 -2.53
N VAL A 193 -8.09 -17.43 -1.76
CA VAL A 193 -7.29 -17.58 -0.54
C VAL A 193 -8.03 -18.46 0.48
N ASN A 194 -9.33 -18.24 0.66
CA ASN A 194 -10.15 -19.03 1.58
C ASN A 194 -10.30 -20.49 1.14
N SER A 195 -10.16 -20.80 -0.14
CA SER A 195 -10.21 -22.17 -0.65
C SER A 195 -8.86 -22.88 -0.66
N LEU A 196 -7.74 -22.17 -0.52
CA LEU A 196 -6.40 -22.77 -0.62
C LEU A 196 -6.17 -23.94 0.34
N TYR A 197 -6.79 -23.93 1.53
CA TYR A 197 -6.67 -25.01 2.50
C TYR A 197 -7.56 -26.24 2.16
N THR A 198 -8.56 -26.08 1.29
CA THR A 198 -9.47 -27.15 0.85
C THR A 198 -9.11 -27.70 -0.52
N LEU A 199 -8.34 -26.94 -1.32
CA LEU A 199 -7.89 -27.38 -2.63
C LEU A 199 -6.87 -28.53 -2.51
N PRO A 200 -6.86 -29.45 -3.50
CA PRO A 200 -5.84 -30.48 -3.53
C PRO A 200 -4.44 -29.84 -3.60
N VAL A 201 -3.54 -30.32 -2.74
CA VAL A 201 -2.16 -29.84 -2.63
C VAL A 201 -1.39 -30.29 -3.87
N SER A 202 -1.52 -29.53 -4.96
CA SER A 202 -0.89 -29.82 -6.26
C SER A 202 -0.02 -28.63 -6.69
N LEU A 203 1.27 -28.89 -6.86
CA LEU A 203 2.22 -27.87 -7.32
C LEU A 203 1.82 -27.29 -8.69
N LYS A 204 1.32 -28.14 -9.60
CA LYS A 204 0.88 -27.72 -10.94
C LYS A 204 -0.31 -26.79 -10.89
N LEU A 205 -1.29 -27.08 -10.01
CA LEU A 205 -2.48 -26.24 -9.82
C LEU A 205 -2.08 -24.86 -9.27
N PHE A 206 -1.28 -24.83 -8.19
CA PHE A 206 -0.83 -23.58 -7.58
C PHE A 206 0.01 -22.73 -8.54
N ALA A 207 0.88 -23.37 -9.35
CA ALA A 207 1.68 -22.66 -10.36
C ALA A 207 0.78 -22.06 -11.47
N GLY A 208 -0.21 -22.83 -11.95
CA GLY A 208 -1.18 -22.33 -12.93
C GLY A 208 -1.99 -21.15 -12.41
N LEU A 209 -2.50 -21.23 -11.16
CA LEU A 209 -3.22 -20.15 -10.51
C LEU A 209 -2.34 -18.92 -10.28
N LEU A 210 -1.08 -19.12 -9.88
CA LEU A 210 -0.11 -18.03 -9.69
C LEU A 210 0.13 -17.26 -11.00
N ILE A 211 0.43 -17.98 -12.09
CA ILE A 211 0.69 -17.36 -13.39
C ILE A 211 -0.58 -16.67 -13.92
N GLY A 212 -1.72 -17.35 -13.85
CA GLY A 212 -3.01 -16.79 -14.27
C GLY A 212 -3.37 -15.53 -13.50
N LYS A 213 -3.28 -15.59 -12.16
CA LYS A 213 -3.56 -14.44 -11.28
C LYS A 213 -2.61 -13.28 -11.51
N PHE A 214 -1.31 -13.58 -11.64
CA PHE A 214 -0.28 -12.57 -11.90
C PHE A 214 -0.57 -11.81 -13.21
N LEU A 215 -0.69 -12.53 -14.33
CA LEU A 215 -0.92 -11.91 -15.63
C LEU A 215 -2.26 -11.18 -15.69
N PHE A 216 -3.32 -11.78 -15.15
CA PHE A 216 -4.63 -11.16 -15.17
C PHE A 216 -4.71 -9.91 -14.27
N THR A 217 -3.98 -9.88 -13.14
CA THR A 217 -3.88 -8.68 -12.31
C THR A 217 -3.19 -7.54 -13.05
N LEU A 218 -2.08 -7.82 -13.76
CA LEU A 218 -1.39 -6.82 -14.57
C LEU A 218 -2.32 -6.23 -15.64
N VAL A 219 -3.02 -7.08 -16.37
CA VAL A 219 -3.97 -6.66 -17.42
C VAL A 219 -5.13 -5.85 -16.82
N SER A 220 -5.74 -6.35 -15.75
CA SER A 220 -6.87 -5.69 -15.09
C SER A 220 -6.49 -4.31 -14.55
N TYR A 221 -5.31 -4.15 -13.95
CA TYR A 221 -4.85 -2.86 -13.44
C TYR A 221 -4.49 -1.90 -14.57
N GLY A 222 -3.82 -2.41 -15.60
CA GLY A 222 -3.36 -1.60 -16.75
C GLY A 222 -4.51 -1.01 -17.59
N CYS A 223 -5.70 -1.60 -17.58
CA CYS A 223 -6.85 -1.10 -18.36
C CYS A 223 -7.42 0.23 -17.83
N GLY A 224 -7.05 0.65 -16.59
CA GLY A 224 -7.41 1.94 -16.01
C GLY A 224 -8.78 1.99 -15.33
N VAL A 225 -9.45 0.86 -15.13
CA VAL A 225 -10.68 0.75 -14.32
C VAL A 225 -10.35 1.03 -12.85
N PRO A 226 -11.21 1.77 -12.10
CA PRO A 226 -11.01 1.98 -10.68
C PRO A 226 -10.93 0.68 -9.89
N GLY A 227 -9.79 0.41 -9.26
CA GLY A 227 -9.54 -0.77 -8.44
C GLY A 227 -8.20 -0.67 -7.74
N GLY A 228 -8.02 -1.47 -6.69
CA GLY A 228 -6.77 -1.59 -5.95
C GLY A 228 -5.98 -2.83 -6.35
N VAL A 229 -4.72 -2.89 -5.98
CA VAL A 229 -3.83 -4.03 -6.21
C VAL A 229 -3.44 -4.76 -4.93
N CYS A 230 -3.82 -4.23 -3.75
CA CYS A 230 -3.45 -4.77 -2.46
C CYS A 230 -3.97 -6.21 -2.29
N LEU A 231 -5.28 -6.44 -2.50
CA LEU A 231 -5.85 -7.78 -2.37
C LEU A 231 -5.24 -8.79 -3.37
N PRO A 232 -5.13 -8.49 -4.68
CA PRO A 232 -4.38 -9.34 -5.61
C PRO A 232 -2.93 -9.60 -5.19
N MET A 233 -2.21 -8.63 -4.59
CA MET A 233 -0.87 -8.85 -4.05
C MET A 233 -0.86 -9.89 -2.93
N LEU A 234 -1.82 -9.81 -2.01
CA LEU A 234 -1.95 -10.78 -0.92
C LEU A 234 -2.21 -12.19 -1.47
N VAL A 235 -3.05 -12.30 -2.50
CA VAL A 235 -3.31 -13.59 -3.19
C VAL A 235 -2.06 -14.15 -3.85
N LEU A 236 -1.28 -13.30 -4.53
CA LEU A 236 0.00 -13.73 -5.12
C LEU A 236 0.99 -14.18 -4.04
N GLY A 237 1.03 -13.48 -2.91
CA GLY A 237 1.78 -13.90 -1.72
C GLY A 237 1.33 -15.26 -1.21
N ALA A 238 0.01 -15.48 -1.10
CA ALA A 238 -0.57 -16.75 -0.66
C ALA A 238 -0.22 -17.91 -1.61
N LEU A 239 -0.34 -17.71 -2.93
CA LEU A 239 -0.02 -18.72 -3.93
C LEU A 239 1.49 -19.03 -3.97
N THR A 240 2.34 -18.01 -3.93
CA THR A 240 3.80 -18.20 -3.87
C THR A 240 4.20 -18.90 -2.59
N GLY A 241 3.58 -18.53 -1.45
CA GLY A 241 3.76 -19.19 -0.16
C GLY A 241 3.29 -20.65 -0.19
N GLY A 242 2.16 -20.92 -0.83
CA GLY A 242 1.66 -22.29 -1.02
C GLY A 242 2.63 -23.15 -1.82
N ILE A 243 3.17 -22.64 -2.93
CA ILE A 243 4.18 -23.34 -3.73
C ILE A 243 5.44 -23.63 -2.92
N THR A 244 6.01 -22.61 -2.25
CA THR A 244 7.22 -22.76 -1.43
C THR A 244 6.97 -23.69 -0.24
N GLY A 245 5.80 -23.60 0.39
CA GLY A 245 5.39 -24.48 1.49
C GLY A 245 5.30 -25.95 1.04
N ILE A 246 4.69 -26.23 -0.11
CA ILE A 246 4.64 -27.57 -0.71
C ILE A 246 6.05 -28.12 -0.95
N ILE A 247 6.95 -27.30 -1.50
CA ILE A 247 8.35 -27.68 -1.71
C ILE A 247 9.03 -27.99 -0.38
N PHE A 248 8.88 -27.16 0.64
CA PHE A 248 9.47 -27.39 1.98
C PHE A 248 8.95 -28.67 2.63
N VAL A 249 7.66 -29.01 2.46
CA VAL A 249 7.08 -30.26 2.94
C VAL A 249 7.69 -31.45 2.20
N HIS A 250 7.83 -31.40 0.87
CA HIS A 250 8.42 -32.47 0.08
C HIS A 250 9.91 -32.71 0.40
N LEU A 251 10.62 -31.64 0.75
CA LEU A 251 12.03 -31.71 1.20
C LEU A 251 12.17 -32.19 2.66
N GLY A 252 11.05 -32.41 3.37
CA GLY A 252 11.05 -32.83 4.78
C GLY A 252 11.51 -31.73 5.76
N LEU A 253 11.57 -30.47 5.31
CA LEU A 253 12.01 -29.34 6.12
C LEU A 253 10.96 -28.92 7.15
N ILE A 254 9.66 -29.06 6.81
CA ILE A 254 8.54 -28.70 7.65
C ILE A 254 7.39 -29.69 7.50
N SER A 255 6.59 -29.86 8.55
CA SER A 255 5.38 -30.68 8.46
C SER A 255 4.28 -29.97 7.67
N SER A 256 3.47 -30.77 6.94
CA SER A 256 2.26 -30.27 6.23
C SER A 256 1.28 -29.54 7.17
N TYR A 257 1.33 -29.81 8.47
CA TYR A 257 0.56 -29.14 9.51
C TYR A 257 0.76 -27.61 9.53
N TYR A 258 1.95 -27.12 9.13
CA TYR A 258 2.28 -25.69 9.10
C TYR A 258 2.10 -25.04 7.73
N LEU A 259 1.52 -25.72 6.74
CA LEU A 259 1.38 -25.17 5.39
C LEU A 259 0.56 -23.87 5.38
N SER A 260 -0.55 -23.80 6.11
CA SER A 260 -1.37 -22.60 6.23
C SER A 260 -0.60 -21.43 6.86
N ASN A 261 0.30 -21.71 7.81
CA ASN A 261 1.16 -20.67 8.40
C ASN A 261 2.10 -20.08 7.33
N ILE A 262 2.73 -20.93 6.49
CA ILE A 262 3.61 -20.48 5.41
C ILE A 262 2.83 -19.57 4.43
N VAL A 263 1.59 -19.92 4.09
CA VAL A 263 0.73 -19.11 3.23
C VAL A 263 0.48 -17.73 3.86
N VAL A 264 0.06 -17.70 5.13
CA VAL A 264 -0.25 -16.44 5.85
C VAL A 264 1.00 -15.55 6.00
N ILE A 265 2.15 -16.16 6.36
CA ILE A 265 3.43 -15.44 6.48
C ILE A 265 3.83 -14.82 5.13
N SER A 266 3.65 -15.57 4.04
CA SER A 266 3.99 -15.11 2.70
C SER A 266 3.11 -13.94 2.23
N MET A 267 1.85 -13.87 2.65
CA MET A 267 0.97 -12.74 2.34
C MET A 267 1.52 -11.43 2.91
N ALA A 268 1.92 -11.44 4.19
CA ALA A 268 2.50 -10.26 4.84
C ALA A 268 3.86 -9.88 4.21
N ALA A 269 4.72 -10.85 3.95
CA ALA A 269 6.02 -10.65 3.32
C ALA A 269 5.89 -10.08 1.89
N PHE A 270 4.91 -10.56 1.10
CA PHE A 270 4.68 -10.06 -0.26
C PHE A 270 4.20 -8.60 -0.25
N PHE A 271 3.29 -8.27 0.66
CA PHE A 271 2.84 -6.90 0.86
C PHE A 271 4.01 -5.99 1.25
N ALA A 272 4.82 -6.42 2.24
CA ALA A 272 5.97 -5.66 2.71
C ALA A 272 7.03 -5.45 1.61
N ALA A 273 7.25 -6.42 0.74
CA ALA A 273 8.17 -6.29 -0.40
C ALA A 273 7.65 -5.33 -1.48
N SER A 274 6.33 -5.37 -1.75
CA SER A 274 5.74 -4.59 -2.85
C SER A 274 5.44 -3.15 -2.46
N VAL A 275 4.89 -2.94 -1.26
CA VAL A 275 4.51 -1.61 -0.75
C VAL A 275 5.66 -0.94 -0.01
N GLN A 276 6.59 -1.73 0.55
CA GLN A 276 7.68 -1.31 1.43
C GLN A 276 7.20 -0.73 2.77
N SER A 277 6.06 -1.22 3.25
CA SER A 277 5.44 -0.89 4.53
C SER A 277 5.29 -2.17 5.39
N PRO A 278 6.36 -2.63 6.06
CA PRO A 278 6.38 -3.91 6.76
C PRO A 278 5.47 -3.95 8.00
N VAL A 279 5.33 -2.82 8.71
CA VAL A 279 4.46 -2.75 9.88
C VAL A 279 2.99 -2.87 9.47
N THR A 280 2.60 -2.11 8.45
CA THR A 280 1.25 -2.19 7.87
C THR A 280 0.94 -3.60 7.37
N GLY A 281 1.85 -4.22 6.60
CA GLY A 281 1.66 -5.57 6.07
C GLY A 281 1.48 -6.62 7.17
N THR A 282 2.29 -6.55 8.21
CA THR A 282 2.20 -7.45 9.37
C THR A 282 0.87 -7.30 10.10
N ILE A 283 0.48 -6.07 10.45
CA ILE A 283 -0.75 -5.80 11.21
C ILE A 283 -1.98 -6.12 10.35
N LEU A 284 -1.93 -5.82 9.05
CA LEU A 284 -3.02 -6.10 8.12
C LEU A 284 -3.33 -7.60 8.08
N ILE A 285 -2.33 -8.43 7.88
CA ILE A 285 -2.54 -9.88 7.82
C ILE A 285 -2.93 -10.45 9.18
N MET A 286 -2.35 -9.96 10.26
CA MET A 286 -2.74 -10.34 11.61
C MET A 286 -4.23 -10.06 11.90
N GLU A 287 -4.74 -8.88 11.53
CA GLU A 287 -6.16 -8.54 11.71
C GLU A 287 -7.07 -9.29 10.73
N MET A 288 -6.67 -9.42 9.45
CA MET A 288 -7.46 -10.13 8.42
C MET A 288 -7.60 -11.63 8.68
N THR A 289 -6.64 -12.24 9.39
CA THR A 289 -6.65 -13.65 9.77
C THR A 289 -7.07 -13.87 11.23
N SER A 290 -7.23 -12.81 12.01
CA SER A 290 -7.47 -12.82 13.46
C SER A 290 -6.43 -13.65 14.24
N SER A 291 -5.18 -13.70 13.76
CA SER A 291 -4.11 -14.52 14.32
C SER A 291 -3.00 -13.66 14.93
N TYR A 292 -3.17 -13.31 16.20
CA TYR A 292 -2.24 -12.43 16.94
C TYR A 292 -0.96 -13.13 17.41
N GLU A 293 -0.99 -14.44 17.55
CA GLU A 293 0.18 -15.23 18.02
C GLU A 293 1.32 -15.28 17.00
N HIS A 294 1.04 -14.96 15.72
CA HIS A 294 2.01 -15.02 14.64
C HIS A 294 2.78 -13.71 14.41
N LEU A 295 2.60 -12.71 15.26
CA LEU A 295 3.19 -11.37 15.08
C LEU A 295 4.72 -11.43 14.84
N LEU A 296 5.46 -12.19 15.65
CA LEU A 296 6.92 -12.28 15.53
C LEU A 296 7.35 -12.84 14.16
N VAL A 297 6.66 -13.88 13.71
CA VAL A 297 6.98 -14.57 12.45
C VAL A 297 6.61 -13.70 11.25
N LEU A 298 5.45 -13.05 11.31
CA LEU A 298 4.99 -12.10 10.29
C LEU A 298 5.94 -10.90 10.17
N CYS A 299 6.36 -10.30 11.31
CA CYS A 299 7.34 -9.21 11.33
C CYS A 299 8.68 -9.63 10.71
N THR A 300 9.19 -10.81 11.12
CA THR A 300 10.48 -11.30 10.59
C THR A 300 10.43 -11.49 9.08
N ALA A 301 9.40 -12.17 8.56
CA ALA A 301 9.25 -12.38 7.12
C ALA A 301 9.09 -11.06 6.35
N SER A 302 8.28 -10.12 6.88
CA SER A 302 8.04 -8.81 6.28
C SER A 302 9.32 -7.97 6.23
N LEU A 303 10.12 -7.95 7.31
CA LEU A 303 11.39 -7.22 7.33
C LEU A 303 12.42 -7.82 6.37
N VAL A 304 12.55 -9.15 6.34
CA VAL A 304 13.46 -9.82 5.39
C VAL A 304 13.05 -9.52 3.96
N ALA A 305 11.76 -9.62 3.64
CA ALA A 305 11.24 -9.35 2.30
C ALA A 305 11.44 -7.88 1.88
N LEU A 306 11.28 -6.94 2.80
CA LEU A 306 11.59 -5.53 2.59
C LEU A 306 13.07 -5.32 2.26
N VAL A 307 13.98 -5.88 3.08
CA VAL A 307 15.43 -5.76 2.85
C VAL A 307 15.81 -6.32 1.47
N VAL A 308 15.26 -7.47 1.10
CA VAL A 308 15.51 -8.07 -0.23
C VAL A 308 14.98 -7.16 -1.34
N ALA A 309 13.77 -6.60 -1.19
CA ALA A 309 13.21 -5.69 -2.18
C ALA A 309 14.08 -4.44 -2.36
N GLN A 310 14.60 -3.86 -1.28
CA GLN A 310 15.50 -2.70 -1.32
C GLN A 310 16.86 -3.05 -1.95
N LEU A 311 17.46 -4.19 -1.59
CA LEU A 311 18.70 -4.66 -2.21
C LEU A 311 18.56 -4.89 -3.72
N CYS A 312 17.38 -5.33 -4.17
CA CYS A 312 17.05 -5.47 -5.59
C CYS A 312 16.63 -4.16 -6.27
N GLN A 313 16.78 -3.01 -5.57
CA GLN A 313 16.37 -1.69 -6.06
C GLN A 313 14.89 -1.66 -6.49
N GLY A 314 14.04 -2.37 -5.74
CA GLY A 314 12.59 -2.33 -5.93
C GLY A 314 12.03 -0.97 -5.50
N GLU A 315 11.17 -0.39 -6.32
CA GLU A 315 10.47 0.85 -5.96
C GLU A 315 9.17 0.53 -5.21
N PRO A 316 8.80 1.32 -4.16
CA PRO A 316 7.50 1.20 -3.51
C PRO A 316 6.38 1.41 -4.54
N ILE A 317 5.48 0.44 -4.66
CA ILE A 317 4.54 0.40 -5.80
C ILE A 317 3.62 1.63 -5.87
N TYR A 318 3.08 2.10 -4.73
CA TYR A 318 2.16 3.25 -4.72
C TYR A 318 2.86 4.55 -5.06
N GLU A 319 4.09 4.75 -4.58
CA GLU A 319 4.89 5.93 -4.91
C GLU A 319 5.29 5.94 -6.38
N ALA A 320 5.80 4.83 -6.90
CA ALA A 320 6.20 4.69 -8.30
C ALA A 320 5.01 4.95 -9.24
N LEU A 321 3.81 4.45 -8.89
CA LEU A 321 2.58 4.72 -9.65
C LEU A 321 2.16 6.20 -9.56
N LEU A 322 2.31 6.83 -8.39
CA LEU A 322 2.03 8.25 -8.21
C LEU A 322 2.98 9.12 -9.04
N GLN A 323 4.29 8.87 -8.94
CA GLN A 323 5.31 9.60 -9.71
C GLN A 323 5.08 9.48 -11.21
N ARG A 324 4.74 8.27 -11.70
CA ARG A 324 4.40 8.05 -13.10
C ARG A 324 3.19 8.87 -13.54
N ASN A 325 2.13 8.92 -12.72
CA ASN A 325 0.93 9.70 -13.04
C ASN A 325 1.19 11.21 -13.01
N LEU A 326 2.03 11.69 -12.10
CA LEU A 326 2.46 13.08 -12.05
C LEU A 326 3.32 13.44 -13.27
N ALA A 327 4.22 12.55 -13.68
CA ALA A 327 5.05 12.75 -14.89
C ALA A 327 4.20 12.86 -16.16
N LYS A 328 3.15 12.05 -16.30
CA LYS A 328 2.21 12.13 -17.45
C LYS A 328 1.39 13.42 -17.47
N ASN A 329 1.11 14.01 -16.32
CA ASN A 329 0.26 15.21 -16.19
C ASN A 329 1.05 16.52 -16.02
N LYS A 330 2.40 16.47 -16.03
CA LYS A 330 3.21 17.69 -16.01
C LYS A 330 3.08 18.36 -17.38
N PRO A 331 2.66 19.66 -17.47
CA PRO A 331 3.03 20.46 -18.62
C PRO A 331 4.55 20.41 -18.71
N VAL A 332 5.07 20.34 -19.93
CA VAL A 332 6.53 20.40 -20.22
C VAL A 332 7.03 21.75 -19.70
N LEU A 333 7.26 21.86 -18.40
CA LEU A 333 8.03 22.95 -17.82
C LEU A 333 9.49 22.56 -18.03
N SER A 334 10.20 23.45 -18.67
CA SER A 334 11.65 23.38 -18.90
C SER A 334 12.39 22.93 -17.63
N SER A 335 13.40 22.13 -17.83
CA SER A 335 14.25 21.50 -16.81
C SER A 335 14.94 22.44 -15.81
N GLU A 336 14.64 23.73 -15.85
CA GLU A 336 15.36 24.76 -15.08
C GLU A 336 14.72 25.14 -13.73
N GLU A 337 13.58 24.59 -13.32
CA GLU A 337 12.91 24.98 -12.05
C GLU A 337 12.46 23.80 -11.18
N ARG A 338 13.32 22.82 -10.95
CA ARG A 338 13.06 21.85 -9.88
C ARG A 338 13.61 22.38 -8.56
N ARG A 339 12.82 23.20 -7.88
CA ARG A 339 13.10 23.57 -6.50
C ARG A 339 12.48 22.56 -5.56
N ASN A 340 13.29 21.97 -4.71
CA ASN A 340 12.86 21.05 -3.66
C ASN A 340 12.63 21.83 -2.36
N LEU A 341 11.47 21.62 -1.74
CA LEU A 341 11.21 22.11 -0.40
C LEU A 341 11.69 21.05 0.60
N LEU A 342 12.74 21.37 1.34
CA LEU A 342 13.29 20.53 2.40
C LEU A 342 12.84 21.06 3.76
N GLU A 343 12.42 20.17 4.64
CA GLU A 343 12.20 20.45 6.06
C GLU A 343 13.43 19.99 6.84
N LEU A 344 14.11 20.92 7.49
CA LEU A 344 15.31 20.68 8.30
C LEU A 344 15.02 21.05 9.74
N THR A 345 15.47 20.22 10.68
CA THR A 345 15.36 20.53 12.12
C THR A 345 16.68 21.04 12.65
N VAL A 346 16.65 22.15 13.37
CA VAL A 346 17.83 22.68 14.09
C VAL A 346 18.09 21.79 15.31
N SER A 347 19.16 20.98 15.24
CA SER A 347 19.58 20.17 16.38
C SER A 347 20.35 21.00 17.40
N SER A 348 20.21 20.67 18.68
CA SER A 348 20.99 21.31 19.76
C SER A 348 22.49 21.13 19.52
N GLY A 349 23.26 22.22 19.60
CA GLY A 349 24.68 22.22 19.33
C GLY A 349 25.08 22.17 17.86
N SER A 350 24.12 22.22 16.91
CA SER A 350 24.41 22.35 15.49
C SER A 350 25.02 23.70 15.14
N GLN A 351 25.64 23.81 13.96
CA GLN A 351 26.20 25.09 13.51
C GLN A 351 25.17 26.21 13.33
N ALA A 352 23.90 25.87 13.23
CA ALA A 352 22.78 26.79 13.08
C ALA A 352 22.19 27.24 14.43
N ASP A 353 22.39 26.48 15.50
CA ASP A 353 21.84 26.79 16.82
C ASP A 353 22.43 28.09 17.43
N GLY A 354 21.55 29.03 17.75
CA GLY A 354 21.90 30.34 18.28
C GLY A 354 22.46 31.34 17.25
N LYS A 355 22.44 31.03 15.95
CA LYS A 355 22.91 31.95 14.90
C LYS A 355 21.76 32.60 14.15
N TYR A 356 22.03 33.79 13.63
CA TYR A 356 21.13 34.49 12.71
C TYR A 356 21.20 33.89 11.31
N ILE A 357 20.07 33.84 10.61
CA ILE A 357 19.93 33.23 9.27
C ILE A 357 20.95 33.84 8.30
N GLY A 358 21.11 35.16 8.28
CA GLY A 358 22.04 35.85 7.41
C GLY A 358 23.54 35.62 7.73
N ARG A 359 23.87 34.98 8.88
CA ARG A 359 25.25 34.61 9.24
C ARG A 359 25.62 33.16 8.99
N ILE A 360 24.67 32.38 8.50
CA ILE A 360 24.90 30.99 8.14
C ILE A 360 25.23 30.89 6.65
N ALA A 361 26.32 30.20 6.33
CA ALA A 361 26.70 29.96 4.94
C ALA A 361 25.76 28.87 4.35
N TRP A 362 24.66 29.32 3.76
CA TRP A 362 23.74 28.42 3.04
C TRP A 362 24.33 28.01 1.68
N PRO A 363 24.05 26.80 1.18
CA PRO A 363 24.41 26.42 -0.18
C PRO A 363 23.87 27.39 -1.22
N ALA A 364 24.52 27.51 -2.37
CA ALA A 364 24.04 28.36 -3.47
C ALA A 364 22.61 27.95 -3.87
N HIS A 365 21.78 28.92 -4.24
CA HIS A 365 20.37 28.73 -4.63
C HIS A 365 19.46 28.19 -3.53
N THR A 366 19.80 28.45 -2.26
CA THR A 366 19.00 28.08 -1.11
C THR A 366 18.23 29.29 -0.59
N VAL A 367 16.91 29.17 -0.44
CA VAL A 367 16.02 30.20 0.11
C VAL A 367 15.27 29.62 1.30
N ILE A 368 15.35 30.28 2.46
CA ILE A 368 14.54 29.90 3.61
C ILE A 368 13.15 30.50 3.43
N VAL A 369 12.12 29.66 3.44
CA VAL A 369 10.74 30.06 3.13
C VAL A 369 9.95 30.29 4.42
N ASP A 370 10.23 29.50 5.47
CA ASP A 370 9.52 29.56 6.74
C ASP A 370 10.36 28.95 7.86
N VAL A 371 10.16 29.43 9.08
CA VAL A 371 10.76 28.89 10.31
C VAL A 371 9.64 28.63 11.31
N LYS A 372 9.47 27.37 11.71
CA LYS A 372 8.48 26.98 12.68
C LYS A 372 9.08 26.74 14.04
N ARG A 373 8.66 27.50 15.04
CA ARG A 373 9.09 27.38 16.44
C ARG A 373 7.91 26.99 17.33
N GLY A 374 7.89 25.75 17.80
CA GLY A 374 6.77 25.24 18.56
C GLY A 374 5.47 25.27 17.74
N SER A 375 4.48 26.06 18.17
CA SER A 375 3.21 26.25 17.46
C SER A 375 3.15 27.51 16.58
N GLY A 376 4.21 28.31 16.54
CA GLY A 376 4.27 29.58 15.80
C GLY A 376 5.08 29.49 14.52
N ASP A 377 4.59 30.13 13.44
CA ASP A 377 5.31 30.31 12.19
C ASP A 377 6.00 31.67 12.23
N ILE A 378 7.29 31.71 11.89
CA ILE A 378 8.15 32.92 11.88
C ILE A 378 8.51 33.18 10.43
N ILE A 379 8.12 34.33 9.91
CA ILE A 379 8.60 34.77 8.59
C ILE A 379 10.10 35.02 8.70
N PRO A 380 10.93 34.25 7.99
CA PRO A 380 12.38 34.36 8.11
C PRO A 380 12.92 35.64 7.46
N ASP A 381 13.79 36.30 8.18
CA ASP A 381 14.63 37.35 7.68
C ASP A 381 16.10 37.14 8.12
N ASP A 382 17.04 37.94 7.63
CA ASP A 382 18.47 37.80 7.95
C ASP A 382 18.77 37.94 9.45
N ASP A 383 17.91 38.64 10.18
CA ASP A 383 18.02 38.87 11.63
C ASP A 383 17.25 37.83 12.46
N THR A 384 16.63 36.85 11.83
CA THR A 384 15.97 35.76 12.54
C THR A 384 16.99 34.81 13.15
N CYS A 385 17.01 34.73 14.49
CA CYS A 385 17.89 33.82 15.23
C CYS A 385 17.27 32.42 15.31
N LEU A 386 17.95 31.41 14.77
CA LEU A 386 17.56 30.00 14.84
C LEU A 386 17.88 29.42 16.22
N ARG A 387 17.02 28.53 16.72
CA ARG A 387 17.19 27.85 18.01
C ARG A 387 17.00 26.35 17.84
N ALA A 388 17.64 25.59 18.71
CA ALA A 388 17.43 24.16 18.78
C ALA A 388 15.92 23.83 18.90
N GLY A 389 15.42 22.93 18.06
CA GLY A 389 14.02 22.55 17.97
C GLY A 389 13.20 23.34 16.92
N ASP A 390 13.80 24.36 16.26
CA ASP A 390 13.14 25.01 15.12
C ASP A 390 13.11 24.08 13.90
N PHE A 391 12.02 24.12 13.16
CA PHE A 391 11.90 23.50 11.83
C PHE A 391 12.06 24.58 10.77
N ILE A 392 13.01 24.39 9.87
CA ILE A 392 13.32 25.34 8.80
C ILE A 392 12.82 24.73 7.49
N TYR A 393 12.00 25.47 6.76
CA TYR A 393 11.58 25.11 5.42
C TYR A 393 12.47 25.80 4.39
N VAL A 394 13.21 25.01 3.67
CA VAL A 394 14.26 25.46 2.75
C VAL A 394 13.91 25.07 1.33
N LEU A 395 13.90 26.07 0.44
CA LEU A 395 13.76 25.86 -1.00
C LEU A 395 15.16 25.83 -1.62
N THR A 396 15.50 24.72 -2.26
CA THR A 396 16.83 24.55 -2.91
C THR A 396 16.68 23.91 -4.28
N ASP A 397 17.61 24.19 -5.17
CA ASP A 397 17.71 23.52 -6.45
C ASP A 397 18.29 22.11 -6.21
N SER A 398 17.84 21.11 -7.00
CA SER A 398 18.25 19.70 -6.90
C SER A 398 19.64 19.45 -7.43
#